data_1543d26b10c674a17cb3cabcbeaa1308
#
_entry.id   1543d26b10c674a17cb3cabcbeaa1308
#
_cell.length_a   1.000
_cell.length_b   1.000
_cell.length_c   1.000
_cell.angle_alpha   90.00
_cell.angle_beta   90.00
_cell.angle_gamma   90.00
#
_symmetry.space_group_name_H-M   'P 1'
#
loop_
_entity.id
_entity.type
_entity.pdbx_description
1 polymer ?
#
loop_
_entity_poly.entity_id
_entity_poly.type
_entity_poly.pdbx_seq_one_letter_code
_entity_poly.pdbx_strand_id
1 'polypeptide(L)'
;MFENLSERLEKSFKLLKGQGRISEINIAETLKEVRRALLDADVNFKIAKQFTDTVKQKALGQEVLKSVNPSQMMVKIVHDELVELMGGDKTDINIKINPSVILIAGLQGSGKTTFSGKLAKWVKSKKGKNPLIVACDVYRPAAIEQLKIIGIQIEVPVYSEDGNMNPVVIARNAVKEAKKLGHDLVIIDTAGRLAIDEEMMNEIASVKEAVSPHEILFVVDSMTGQDAVNTAREFNERLDFDGVVLTKLDGDTRGGAALSIKSVVNKPIKFVSSGEKMDAIDIFYPERMADRILGMGDIVSLVEKAQEQFDTEEARKLQKKIAKDQFDFNDFIAQIQQIKKMGNVKDLMSMIPGVGKAVKDLDIDDNAFKGIEAIIRSMTPEERINPVVLNGSRRKRIAMGSGTSVQEVNKLLKQFDETRKMMKMMTKGGNVARIMGKK
;
A
#
# COMPACT_ATOMS: atom_id res chain seq x y z
N MET A 1 -8.73 -2.56 0.21
CA MET A 1 -8.02 -3.86 0.09
C MET A 1 -8.67 -4.89 1.01
N PHE A 2 -8.97 -6.08 0.52
CA PHE A 2 -9.55 -7.22 1.27
C PHE A 2 -10.91 -6.96 1.97
N GLU A 3 -11.62 -5.88 1.69
CA GLU A 3 -12.81 -5.48 2.44
C GLU A 3 -13.91 -6.54 2.44
N ASN A 4 -14.20 -7.11 1.27
CA ASN A 4 -15.22 -8.16 1.14
C ASN A 4 -14.83 -9.43 1.90
N LEU A 5 -13.55 -9.82 1.79
CA LEU A 5 -13.02 -10.99 2.50
C LEU A 5 -13.05 -10.78 4.02
N SER A 6 -12.57 -9.61 4.49
CA SER A 6 -12.56 -9.27 5.92
C SER A 6 -13.97 -9.28 6.53
N GLU A 7 -14.96 -8.70 5.86
CA GLU A 7 -16.35 -8.68 6.35
C GLU A 7 -16.94 -10.09 6.48
N ARG A 8 -16.67 -10.95 5.50
CA ARG A 8 -17.17 -12.33 5.52
C ARG A 8 -16.49 -13.18 6.58
N LEU A 9 -15.16 -13.04 6.73
CA LEU A 9 -14.42 -13.74 7.78
C LEU A 9 -14.88 -13.27 9.17
N GLU A 10 -15.06 -11.98 9.38
CA GLU A 10 -15.57 -11.45 10.65
C GLU A 10 -16.97 -11.99 10.96
N LYS A 11 -17.88 -12.08 9.98
CA LYS A 11 -19.20 -12.68 10.14
C LYS A 11 -19.08 -14.16 10.53
N SER A 12 -18.18 -14.90 9.89
CA SER A 12 -17.95 -16.34 10.18
C SER A 12 -17.46 -16.55 11.61
N PHE A 13 -16.57 -15.69 12.10
CA PHE A 13 -16.06 -15.77 13.49
C PHE A 13 -17.06 -15.27 14.54
N LYS A 14 -18.01 -14.40 14.17
CA LYS A 14 -19.10 -13.99 15.09
C LYS A 14 -19.97 -15.17 15.51
N LEU A 15 -20.13 -16.20 14.67
CA LEU A 15 -20.87 -17.42 15.02
C LEU A 15 -20.23 -18.17 16.20
N LEU A 16 -18.91 -17.99 16.40
CA LEU A 16 -18.18 -18.61 17.52
C LEU A 16 -18.14 -17.71 18.78
N LYS A 17 -18.42 -16.40 18.64
CA LYS A 17 -18.43 -15.48 19.79
C LYS A 17 -19.66 -15.75 20.64
N GLY A 18 -19.42 -15.98 21.93
CA GLY A 18 -20.50 -16.21 22.91
C GLY A 18 -20.80 -17.68 23.19
N GLN A 19 -20.16 -18.61 22.48
CA GLN A 19 -20.27 -20.03 22.78
C GLN A 19 -19.18 -20.40 23.81
N GLY A 20 -19.57 -20.71 25.03
CA GLY A 20 -18.64 -21.12 26.10
C GLY A 20 -17.93 -22.45 25.82
N ARG A 21 -18.42 -23.24 24.88
CA ARG A 21 -17.78 -24.45 24.34
C ARG A 21 -17.97 -24.50 22.83
N ILE A 22 -16.91 -24.75 22.10
CA ILE A 22 -16.96 -24.98 20.65
C ILE A 22 -16.96 -26.49 20.41
N SER A 23 -17.89 -26.97 19.59
CA SER A 23 -17.97 -28.36 19.14
C SER A 23 -17.26 -28.52 17.77
N GLU A 24 -16.92 -29.75 17.42
CA GLU A 24 -16.40 -30.06 16.08
C GLU A 24 -17.37 -29.63 14.95
N ILE A 25 -18.67 -29.69 15.21
CA ILE A 25 -19.72 -29.23 14.28
C ILE A 25 -19.60 -27.73 14.05
N ASN A 26 -19.43 -26.94 15.10
CA ASN A 26 -19.29 -25.49 15.00
C ASN A 26 -18.03 -25.09 14.25
N ILE A 27 -16.92 -25.81 14.46
CA ILE A 27 -15.68 -25.63 13.69
C ILE A 27 -15.94 -25.92 12.22
N ALA A 28 -16.58 -27.04 11.90
CA ALA A 28 -16.87 -27.41 10.52
C ALA A 28 -17.75 -26.40 9.78
N GLU A 29 -18.79 -25.88 10.45
CA GLU A 29 -19.66 -24.83 9.91
C GLU A 29 -18.90 -23.52 9.67
N THR A 30 -18.11 -23.08 10.64
CA THR A 30 -17.29 -21.87 10.50
C THR A 30 -16.29 -22.00 9.35
N LEU A 31 -15.61 -23.15 9.24
CA LEU A 31 -14.65 -23.39 8.15
C LEU A 31 -15.33 -23.49 6.76
N LYS A 32 -16.57 -23.96 6.70
CA LYS A 32 -17.35 -23.92 5.46
C LYS A 32 -17.59 -22.48 5.00
N GLU A 33 -17.94 -21.57 5.93
CA GLU A 33 -18.13 -20.16 5.62
C GLU A 33 -16.79 -19.46 5.29
N VAL A 34 -15.70 -19.80 6.01
CA VAL A 34 -14.34 -19.32 5.67
C VAL A 34 -13.95 -19.75 4.25
N ARG A 35 -14.20 -21.01 3.89
CA ARG A 35 -13.94 -21.49 2.51
C ARG A 35 -14.74 -20.73 1.47
N ARG A 36 -16.02 -20.47 1.73
CA ARG A 36 -16.85 -19.64 0.85
C ARG A 36 -16.29 -18.22 0.71
N ALA A 37 -15.88 -17.61 1.82
CA ALA A 37 -15.31 -16.28 1.81
C ALA A 37 -14.02 -16.21 0.95
N LEU A 38 -13.16 -17.24 1.03
CA LEU A 38 -11.96 -17.36 0.19
C LEU A 38 -12.31 -17.53 -1.29
N LEU A 39 -13.29 -18.37 -1.62
CA LEU A 39 -13.74 -18.58 -3.01
C LEU A 39 -14.36 -17.30 -3.60
N ASP A 40 -15.17 -16.59 -2.84
CA ASP A 40 -15.77 -15.32 -3.25
C ASP A 40 -14.72 -14.20 -3.40
N ALA A 41 -13.57 -14.36 -2.74
CA ALA A 41 -12.40 -13.52 -2.92
C ALA A 41 -11.50 -13.96 -4.10
N ASP A 42 -11.96 -14.83 -4.99
CA ASP A 42 -11.22 -15.39 -6.13
C ASP A 42 -9.97 -16.21 -5.73
N VAL A 43 -9.94 -16.81 -4.54
CA VAL A 43 -8.89 -17.77 -4.18
C VAL A 43 -9.16 -19.10 -4.89
N ASN A 44 -8.10 -19.71 -5.42
CA ASN A 44 -8.21 -21.02 -6.10
C ASN A 44 -8.86 -22.07 -5.19
N PHE A 45 -9.79 -22.88 -5.75
CA PHE A 45 -10.55 -23.88 -4.97
C PHE A 45 -9.65 -24.87 -4.22
N LYS A 46 -8.58 -25.37 -4.87
CA LYS A 46 -7.66 -26.33 -4.23
C LYS A 46 -6.96 -25.69 -3.03
N ILE A 47 -6.54 -24.42 -3.16
CA ILE A 47 -5.87 -23.66 -2.10
C ILE A 47 -6.86 -23.40 -0.96
N ALA A 48 -8.05 -22.90 -1.25
CA ALA A 48 -9.09 -22.65 -0.24
C ALA A 48 -9.48 -23.94 0.51
N LYS A 49 -9.54 -25.07 -0.18
CA LYS A 49 -9.79 -26.39 0.44
C LYS A 49 -8.64 -26.78 1.34
N GLN A 50 -7.41 -26.79 0.83
CA GLN A 50 -6.21 -27.14 1.61
C GLN A 50 -6.09 -26.28 2.86
N PHE A 51 -6.24 -24.96 2.73
CA PHE A 51 -6.24 -24.01 3.84
C PHE A 51 -7.24 -24.40 4.94
N THR A 52 -8.50 -24.62 4.56
CA THR A 52 -9.53 -24.97 5.56
C THR A 52 -9.33 -26.35 6.16
N ASP A 53 -8.79 -27.31 5.42
CA ASP A 53 -8.49 -28.64 5.92
C ASP A 53 -7.30 -28.59 6.91
N THR A 54 -6.26 -27.79 6.64
CA THR A 54 -5.15 -27.55 7.58
C THR A 54 -5.61 -26.85 8.84
N VAL A 55 -6.41 -25.77 8.71
CA VAL A 55 -6.99 -25.08 9.89
C VAL A 55 -7.83 -26.03 10.74
N LYS A 56 -8.62 -26.91 10.10
CA LYS A 56 -9.40 -27.95 10.81
C LYS A 56 -8.50 -28.87 11.63
N GLN A 57 -7.44 -29.41 11.02
CA GLN A 57 -6.48 -30.28 11.69
C GLN A 57 -5.81 -29.59 12.87
N LYS A 58 -5.33 -28.35 12.68
CA LYS A 58 -4.71 -27.55 13.74
C LYS A 58 -5.70 -27.26 14.88
N ALA A 59 -6.94 -26.91 14.55
CA ALA A 59 -7.97 -26.62 15.55
C ALA A 59 -8.34 -27.85 16.39
N LEU A 60 -8.45 -29.03 15.79
CA LEU A 60 -8.75 -30.27 16.50
C LEU A 60 -7.55 -30.78 17.34
N GLY A 61 -6.31 -30.55 16.85
CA GLY A 61 -5.08 -30.99 17.52
C GLY A 61 -4.63 -30.12 18.68
N GLN A 62 -5.01 -28.85 18.72
CA GLN A 62 -4.55 -27.87 19.73
C GLN A 62 -5.50 -27.72 20.94
N GLU A 63 -6.30 -28.66 21.28
CA GLU A 63 -7.23 -28.56 22.42
C GLU A 63 -8.12 -27.28 22.39
N VAL A 64 -8.42 -26.73 21.20
CA VAL A 64 -9.31 -25.55 21.06
C VAL A 64 -10.63 -25.76 21.79
N LEU A 65 -11.12 -26.99 21.78
CA LEU A 65 -12.35 -27.41 22.45
C LEU A 65 -12.29 -27.26 23.97
N LYS A 66 -11.08 -27.26 24.54
CA LYS A 66 -10.83 -27.15 26.01
C LYS A 66 -10.35 -25.73 26.40
N SER A 67 -10.12 -24.84 25.41
CA SER A 67 -9.62 -23.49 25.69
C SER A 67 -10.67 -22.65 26.41
N VAL A 68 -10.20 -21.78 27.31
CA VAL A 68 -11.03 -20.78 28.01
C VAL A 68 -11.61 -19.75 26.99
N ASN A 69 -10.94 -19.54 25.86
CA ASN A 69 -11.38 -18.64 24.81
C ASN A 69 -11.24 -19.27 23.40
N PRO A 70 -12.10 -20.27 23.08
CA PRO A 70 -11.98 -21.04 21.84
C PRO A 70 -12.06 -20.18 20.57
N SER A 71 -12.87 -19.11 20.59
CA SER A 71 -13.03 -18.20 19.45
C SER A 71 -11.73 -17.47 19.11
N GLN A 72 -11.00 -16.99 20.13
CA GLN A 72 -9.71 -16.31 19.93
C GLN A 72 -8.64 -17.27 19.42
N MET A 73 -8.62 -18.49 19.95
CA MET A 73 -7.70 -19.53 19.46
C MET A 73 -7.96 -19.87 18.00
N MET A 74 -9.22 -19.95 17.59
CA MET A 74 -9.59 -20.21 16.21
C MET A 74 -9.15 -19.08 15.27
N VAL A 75 -9.35 -17.81 15.69
CA VAL A 75 -8.87 -16.63 14.93
C VAL A 75 -7.34 -16.68 14.81
N LYS A 76 -6.62 -17.02 15.89
CA LYS A 76 -5.16 -17.15 15.85
C LYS A 76 -4.71 -18.23 14.86
N ILE A 77 -5.32 -19.41 14.86
CA ILE A 77 -4.98 -20.49 13.93
C ILE A 77 -5.20 -20.05 12.47
N VAL A 78 -6.31 -19.36 12.20
CA VAL A 78 -6.60 -18.84 10.86
C VAL A 78 -5.61 -17.74 10.47
N HIS A 79 -5.23 -16.87 11.42
CA HIS A 79 -4.20 -15.84 11.19
C HIS A 79 -2.86 -16.49 10.81
N ASP A 80 -2.38 -17.42 11.63
CA ASP A 80 -1.10 -18.08 11.42
C ASP A 80 -1.07 -18.85 10.08
N GLU A 81 -2.19 -19.47 9.70
CA GLU A 81 -2.31 -20.16 8.42
C GLU A 81 -2.37 -19.19 7.22
N LEU A 82 -3.00 -18.01 7.37
CA LEU A 82 -2.96 -16.95 6.36
C LEU A 82 -1.54 -16.43 6.16
N VAL A 83 -0.79 -16.22 7.25
CA VAL A 83 0.62 -15.81 7.18
C VAL A 83 1.43 -16.83 6.40
N GLU A 84 1.30 -18.11 6.72
CA GLU A 84 2.00 -19.21 6.05
C GLU A 84 1.62 -19.31 4.57
N LEU A 85 0.33 -19.19 4.24
CA LEU A 85 -0.19 -19.19 2.88
C LEU A 85 0.44 -18.08 2.02
N MET A 86 0.68 -16.91 2.62
CA MET A 86 1.29 -15.75 1.96
C MET A 86 2.82 -15.77 1.95
N GLY A 87 3.46 -16.76 2.59
CA GLY A 87 4.90 -16.96 2.52
C GLY A 87 5.66 -16.88 3.82
N GLY A 88 4.98 -16.75 4.98
CA GLY A 88 5.58 -16.69 6.31
C GLY A 88 6.27 -15.35 6.58
N ASP A 89 7.52 -15.25 6.20
CA ASP A 89 8.33 -14.05 6.43
C ASP A 89 8.43 -13.12 5.22
N LYS A 90 8.75 -11.85 5.50
CA LYS A 90 9.12 -10.90 4.44
C LYS A 90 10.38 -11.36 3.71
N THR A 91 10.44 -11.05 2.42
CA THR A 91 11.62 -11.33 1.60
C THR A 91 12.15 -10.04 0.97
N ASP A 92 13.41 -9.72 1.24
CA ASP A 92 14.08 -8.55 0.67
C ASP A 92 14.54 -8.81 -0.78
N ILE A 93 14.78 -7.71 -1.54
CA ILE A 93 15.37 -7.78 -2.88
C ILE A 93 16.88 -8.04 -2.80
N ASN A 94 17.43 -8.70 -3.84
CA ASN A 94 18.84 -8.99 -3.95
C ASN A 94 19.61 -7.87 -4.68
N ILE A 95 20.11 -6.90 -3.92
CA ILE A 95 20.87 -5.74 -4.42
C ILE A 95 22.25 -5.63 -3.76
N LYS A 96 22.90 -6.77 -3.53
CA LYS A 96 24.20 -6.84 -2.81
C LYS A 96 25.40 -6.58 -3.71
N ILE A 97 25.26 -6.79 -5.01
CA ILE A 97 26.34 -6.65 -6.01
C ILE A 97 26.31 -5.23 -6.59
N ASN A 98 27.45 -4.74 -7.10
CA ASN A 98 27.58 -3.41 -7.68
C ASN A 98 28.13 -3.48 -9.12
N PRO A 99 27.36 -3.03 -10.16
CA PRO A 99 25.95 -2.73 -10.07
C PRO A 99 25.09 -4.00 -9.95
N SER A 100 24.08 -3.97 -9.11
CA SER A 100 23.02 -4.97 -9.15
C SER A 100 22.10 -4.70 -10.36
N VAL A 101 21.56 -5.74 -10.97
CA VAL A 101 20.63 -5.63 -12.11
C VAL A 101 19.30 -6.25 -11.71
N ILE A 102 18.23 -5.46 -11.80
CA ILE A 102 16.86 -5.91 -11.58
C ILE A 102 16.12 -5.90 -12.92
N LEU A 103 15.53 -7.02 -13.30
CA LEU A 103 14.68 -7.15 -14.48
C LEU A 103 13.21 -7.12 -14.07
N ILE A 104 12.45 -6.21 -14.66
CA ILE A 104 11.00 -6.08 -14.43
C ILE A 104 10.24 -6.75 -15.58
N ALA A 105 9.46 -7.76 -15.27
CA ALA A 105 8.68 -8.54 -16.25
C ALA A 105 7.17 -8.53 -15.90
N GLY A 106 6.31 -8.76 -16.89
CA GLY A 106 4.86 -8.85 -16.70
C GLY A 106 4.07 -8.39 -17.92
N LEU A 107 2.75 -8.55 -17.92
CA LEU A 107 1.87 -8.19 -19.02
C LEU A 107 1.75 -6.66 -19.19
N GLN A 108 1.23 -6.25 -20.36
CA GLN A 108 0.85 -4.86 -20.60
C GLN A 108 -0.23 -4.42 -19.61
N GLY A 109 -0.11 -3.19 -19.10
CA GLY A 109 -1.08 -2.65 -18.13
C GLY A 109 -0.92 -3.16 -16.71
N SER A 110 0.01 -4.10 -16.42
CA SER A 110 0.28 -4.57 -15.06
C SER A 110 0.98 -3.52 -14.16
N GLY A 111 1.41 -2.39 -14.71
CA GLY A 111 2.03 -1.31 -13.93
C GLY A 111 3.56 -1.36 -13.85
N LYS A 112 4.25 -2.11 -14.73
CA LYS A 112 5.73 -2.25 -14.74
C LYS A 112 6.46 -0.91 -14.72
N THR A 113 6.18 -0.05 -15.68
CA THR A 113 6.83 1.25 -15.85
C THR A 113 6.67 2.15 -14.62
N THR A 114 5.44 2.22 -14.09
CA THR A 114 5.17 2.96 -12.85
C THR A 114 5.88 2.33 -11.65
N PHE A 115 5.89 1.00 -11.56
CA PHE A 115 6.59 0.28 -10.51
C PHE A 115 8.11 0.46 -10.60
N SER A 116 8.70 0.45 -11.80
CA SER A 116 10.13 0.70 -12.03
C SER A 116 10.53 2.06 -11.44
N GLY A 117 9.73 3.11 -11.66
CA GLY A 117 9.94 4.42 -11.04
C GLY A 117 9.79 4.40 -9.52
N LYS A 118 8.73 3.78 -8.99
CA LYS A 118 8.52 3.64 -7.55
C LYS A 118 9.65 2.89 -6.86
N LEU A 119 10.10 1.78 -7.46
CA LEU A 119 11.23 1.00 -6.96
C LEU A 119 12.53 1.82 -6.96
N ALA A 120 12.80 2.57 -8.05
CA ALA A 120 13.97 3.43 -8.13
C ALA A 120 13.98 4.49 -7.03
N LYS A 121 12.85 5.18 -6.82
CA LYS A 121 12.68 6.14 -5.72
C LYS A 121 12.87 5.49 -4.36
N TRP A 122 12.27 4.33 -4.15
CA TRP A 122 12.33 3.59 -2.89
C TRP A 122 13.78 3.16 -2.58
N VAL A 123 14.52 2.58 -3.53
CA VAL A 123 15.91 2.15 -3.30
C VAL A 123 16.84 3.35 -3.09
N LYS A 124 16.62 4.47 -3.78
CA LYS A 124 17.35 5.72 -3.58
C LYS A 124 17.17 6.24 -2.15
N SER A 125 15.90 6.32 -1.69
CA SER A 125 15.56 6.91 -0.39
C SER A 125 15.80 5.98 0.80
N LYS A 126 15.49 4.68 0.66
CA LYS A 126 15.51 3.73 1.78
C LYS A 126 16.77 2.87 1.84
N LYS A 127 17.46 2.66 0.71
CA LYS A 127 18.67 1.84 0.63
C LYS A 127 19.93 2.64 0.29
N GLY A 128 19.80 3.96 0.04
CA GLY A 128 20.93 4.83 -0.30
C GLY A 128 21.62 4.46 -1.61
N LYS A 129 20.90 3.81 -2.55
CA LYS A 129 21.43 3.38 -3.85
C LYS A 129 21.35 4.49 -4.88
N ASN A 130 22.24 4.43 -5.87
CA ASN A 130 22.26 5.31 -7.05
C ASN A 130 21.74 4.56 -8.27
N PRO A 131 20.39 4.47 -8.47
CA PRO A 131 19.80 3.67 -9.53
C PRO A 131 19.89 4.35 -10.90
N LEU A 132 19.94 3.52 -11.96
CA LEU A 132 19.69 3.86 -13.35
C LEU A 132 18.48 3.06 -13.82
N ILE A 133 17.46 3.72 -14.41
CA ILE A 133 16.32 3.04 -15.02
C ILE A 133 16.58 2.89 -16.50
N VAL A 134 16.21 1.75 -17.10
CA VAL A 134 16.46 1.44 -18.52
C VAL A 134 15.15 1.21 -19.24
N ALA A 135 14.90 1.96 -20.29
CA ALA A 135 13.72 1.86 -21.14
C ALA A 135 13.91 0.78 -22.20
N CYS A 136 13.40 -0.43 -21.97
CA CYS A 136 13.41 -1.53 -22.92
C CYS A 136 12.03 -1.83 -23.55
N ASP A 137 11.00 -1.02 -23.30
CA ASP A 137 9.71 -1.08 -24.04
C ASP A 137 9.84 -0.27 -25.34
N VAL A 138 10.57 -0.81 -26.29
CA VAL A 138 10.91 -0.14 -27.56
C VAL A 138 9.74 -0.05 -28.53
N TYR A 139 8.70 -0.87 -28.33
CA TYR A 139 7.51 -0.91 -29.20
C TYR A 139 6.51 0.20 -28.89
N ARG A 140 6.69 0.88 -27.78
CA ARG A 140 5.77 1.91 -27.30
C ARG A 140 6.52 3.20 -26.97
N PRO A 141 6.71 4.11 -27.96
CA PRO A 141 7.41 5.38 -27.73
C PRO A 141 6.85 6.19 -26.56
N ALA A 142 5.53 6.16 -26.38
CA ALA A 142 4.89 6.80 -25.22
C ALA A 142 5.32 6.20 -23.86
N ALA A 143 5.68 4.93 -23.80
CA ALA A 143 6.17 4.31 -22.55
C ALA A 143 7.59 4.80 -22.22
N ILE A 144 8.44 4.98 -23.22
CA ILE A 144 9.79 5.56 -23.05
C ILE A 144 9.68 6.99 -22.52
N GLU A 145 8.84 7.82 -23.15
CA GLU A 145 8.62 9.20 -22.69
C GLU A 145 8.00 9.25 -21.29
N GLN A 146 7.05 8.38 -20.99
CA GLN A 146 6.50 8.24 -19.63
C GLN A 146 7.60 7.93 -18.62
N LEU A 147 8.49 7.00 -18.95
CA LEU A 147 9.59 6.63 -18.04
C LEU A 147 10.58 7.77 -17.83
N LYS A 148 10.89 8.56 -18.90
CA LYS A 148 11.71 9.77 -18.80
C LYS A 148 11.06 10.82 -17.88
N ILE A 149 9.75 11.06 -18.01
CA ILE A 149 8.99 11.98 -17.14
C ILE A 149 9.05 11.51 -15.67
N ILE A 150 8.83 10.22 -15.42
CA ILE A 150 8.95 9.64 -14.09
C ILE A 150 10.38 9.85 -13.56
N GLY A 151 11.40 9.58 -14.37
CA GLY A 151 12.81 9.77 -13.99
C GLY A 151 13.11 11.20 -13.53
N ILE A 152 12.62 12.19 -14.27
CA ILE A 152 12.73 13.62 -13.91
C ILE A 152 12.03 13.89 -12.57
N GLN A 153 10.81 13.38 -12.41
CA GLN A 153 10.00 13.59 -11.19
C GLN A 153 10.68 13.05 -9.92
N ILE A 154 11.39 11.91 -10.03
CA ILE A 154 12.07 11.26 -8.89
C ILE A 154 13.57 11.54 -8.83
N GLU A 155 14.07 12.37 -9.75
CA GLU A 155 15.49 12.71 -9.89
C GLU A 155 16.37 11.46 -10.03
N VAL A 156 15.98 10.54 -10.91
CA VAL A 156 16.73 9.33 -11.26
C VAL A 156 16.95 9.32 -12.78
N PRO A 157 18.17 9.11 -13.26
CA PRO A 157 18.45 9.08 -14.69
C PRO A 157 17.78 7.88 -15.36
N VAL A 158 17.35 8.10 -16.61
CA VAL A 158 16.76 7.08 -17.48
C VAL A 158 17.66 6.89 -18.70
N TYR A 159 18.07 5.66 -18.95
CA TYR A 159 18.81 5.28 -20.14
C TYR A 159 17.84 4.82 -21.23
N SER A 160 17.98 5.38 -22.41
CA SER A 160 17.26 4.99 -23.63
C SER A 160 18.15 5.20 -24.84
N GLU A 161 17.93 4.45 -25.91
CA GLU A 161 18.62 4.61 -27.19
C GLU A 161 17.59 4.92 -28.28
N ASP A 162 17.60 6.17 -28.76
CA ASP A 162 16.63 6.59 -29.79
C ASP A 162 16.89 5.84 -31.10
N GLY A 163 15.82 5.29 -31.67
CA GLY A 163 15.86 4.51 -32.91
C GLY A 163 16.38 3.08 -32.79
N ASN A 164 16.88 2.67 -31.63
CA ASN A 164 17.27 1.28 -31.40
C ASN A 164 16.04 0.46 -30.97
N MET A 165 15.66 -0.51 -31.80
CA MET A 165 14.51 -1.41 -31.56
C MET A 165 14.91 -2.75 -30.95
N ASN A 166 16.16 -2.90 -30.49
CA ASN A 166 16.65 -4.15 -29.90
C ASN A 166 16.82 -4.02 -28.38
N PRO A 167 15.86 -4.51 -27.56
CA PRO A 167 15.92 -4.36 -26.10
C PRO A 167 17.12 -5.10 -25.46
N VAL A 168 17.61 -6.15 -26.08
CA VAL A 168 18.79 -6.92 -25.61
C VAL A 168 20.04 -6.06 -25.70
N VAL A 169 20.20 -5.32 -26.81
CA VAL A 169 21.36 -4.44 -27.01
C VAL A 169 21.28 -3.25 -26.04
N ILE A 170 20.11 -2.63 -25.93
CA ILE A 170 19.88 -1.50 -25.01
C ILE A 170 20.19 -1.90 -23.56
N ALA A 171 19.65 -3.04 -23.10
CA ALA A 171 19.89 -3.54 -21.73
C ALA A 171 21.38 -3.78 -21.47
N ARG A 172 22.11 -4.41 -22.41
CA ARG A 172 23.55 -4.67 -22.29
C ARG A 172 24.37 -3.37 -22.26
N ASN A 173 24.03 -2.41 -23.11
CA ASN A 173 24.73 -1.12 -23.16
C ASN A 173 24.45 -0.31 -21.89
N ALA A 174 23.22 -0.32 -21.40
CA ALA A 174 22.85 0.34 -20.16
C ALA A 174 23.64 -0.17 -18.93
N VAL A 175 23.85 -1.49 -18.83
CA VAL A 175 24.67 -2.08 -17.74
C VAL A 175 26.12 -1.63 -17.84
N LYS A 176 26.67 -1.52 -19.07
CA LYS A 176 28.03 -0.99 -19.28
C LYS A 176 28.13 0.49 -18.90
N GLU A 177 27.13 1.27 -19.30
CA GLU A 177 27.11 2.71 -19.01
C GLU A 177 26.90 2.96 -17.51
N ALA A 178 26.07 2.17 -16.84
CA ALA A 178 25.88 2.22 -15.39
C ALA A 178 27.20 2.03 -14.64
N LYS A 179 28.01 1.03 -15.04
CA LYS A 179 29.36 0.79 -14.47
C LYS A 179 30.28 1.98 -14.67
N LYS A 180 30.27 2.57 -15.86
CA LYS A 180 31.11 3.71 -16.23
C LYS A 180 30.73 4.99 -15.47
N LEU A 181 29.43 5.24 -15.27
CA LEU A 181 28.91 6.42 -14.56
C LEU A 181 28.82 6.23 -13.05
N GLY A 182 29.16 5.07 -12.51
CA GLY A 182 29.14 4.81 -11.06
C GLY A 182 27.74 4.58 -10.49
N HIS A 183 26.78 4.13 -11.32
CA HIS A 183 25.49 3.64 -10.81
C HIS A 183 25.69 2.26 -10.18
N ASP A 184 25.08 2.06 -9.03
CA ASP A 184 25.19 0.80 -8.26
C ASP A 184 23.97 -0.12 -8.41
N LEU A 185 22.93 0.34 -9.10
CA LEU A 185 21.72 -0.41 -9.41
C LEU A 185 21.20 -0.07 -10.80
N VAL A 186 20.81 -1.08 -11.55
CA VAL A 186 20.17 -0.95 -12.87
C VAL A 186 18.79 -1.61 -12.79
N ILE A 187 17.75 -0.87 -13.15
CA ILE A 187 16.35 -1.35 -13.19
C ILE A 187 15.91 -1.36 -14.65
N ILE A 188 15.68 -2.55 -15.22
CA ILE A 188 15.33 -2.73 -16.62
C ILE A 188 13.80 -2.87 -16.73
N ASP A 189 13.15 -1.85 -17.30
CA ASP A 189 11.71 -1.87 -17.60
C ASP A 189 11.48 -2.49 -18.98
N THR A 190 10.88 -3.69 -19.03
CA THR A 190 10.66 -4.42 -20.28
C THR A 190 9.30 -4.14 -20.90
N ALA A 191 9.18 -4.41 -22.18
CA ALA A 191 7.90 -4.43 -22.87
C ALA A 191 6.92 -5.42 -22.22
N GLY A 192 5.64 -5.18 -22.40
CA GLY A 192 4.58 -6.12 -22.07
C GLY A 192 3.58 -6.17 -23.22
N ARG A 193 3.07 -7.35 -23.53
CA ARG A 193 1.96 -7.54 -24.47
C ARG A 193 0.67 -7.82 -23.70
N LEU A 194 -0.46 -7.74 -24.39
CA LEU A 194 -1.79 -7.97 -23.82
C LEU A 194 -2.02 -9.41 -23.38
N ALA A 195 -1.35 -10.35 -24.05
CA ALA A 195 -1.38 -11.76 -23.73
C ALA A 195 0.03 -12.33 -23.77
N ILE A 196 0.22 -13.48 -23.14
CA ILE A 196 1.47 -14.23 -23.21
C ILE A 196 1.57 -14.82 -24.60
N ASP A 197 2.67 -14.54 -25.30
CA ASP A 197 3.05 -15.13 -26.57
C ASP A 197 4.53 -15.54 -26.58
N GLU A 198 4.89 -16.46 -27.45
CA GLU A 198 6.25 -17.00 -27.57
C GLU A 198 7.30 -15.92 -27.90
N GLU A 199 6.94 -14.93 -28.72
CA GLU A 199 7.84 -13.88 -29.14
C GLU A 199 8.24 -12.98 -27.97
N MET A 200 7.26 -12.55 -27.18
CA MET A 200 7.51 -11.77 -25.96
C MET A 200 8.36 -12.55 -24.94
N MET A 201 8.00 -13.82 -24.71
CA MET A 201 8.71 -14.64 -23.72
C MET A 201 10.15 -14.91 -24.15
N ASN A 202 10.41 -15.12 -25.45
CA ASN A 202 11.75 -15.26 -25.99
C ASN A 202 12.55 -13.96 -25.91
N GLU A 203 11.92 -12.81 -26.15
CA GLU A 203 12.57 -11.50 -26.00
C GLU A 203 13.02 -11.26 -24.57
N ILE A 204 12.11 -11.44 -23.58
CA ILE A 204 12.46 -11.25 -22.17
C ILE A 204 13.52 -12.25 -21.71
N ALA A 205 13.43 -13.49 -22.16
CA ALA A 205 14.46 -14.51 -21.88
C ALA A 205 15.82 -14.12 -22.47
N SER A 206 15.85 -13.56 -23.68
CA SER A 206 17.09 -13.06 -24.32
C SER A 206 17.68 -11.85 -23.57
N VAL A 207 16.83 -10.94 -23.06
CA VAL A 207 17.30 -9.85 -22.19
C VAL A 207 17.86 -10.42 -20.89
N LYS A 208 17.16 -11.36 -20.23
CA LYS A 208 17.64 -12.05 -19.02
C LYS A 208 19.04 -12.64 -19.24
N GLU A 209 19.20 -13.41 -20.32
CA GLU A 209 20.50 -14.04 -20.64
C GLU A 209 21.60 -13.01 -20.87
N ALA A 210 21.29 -11.92 -21.58
CA ALA A 210 22.27 -10.90 -21.95
C ALA A 210 22.81 -10.08 -20.76
N VAL A 211 22.01 -9.87 -19.70
CA VAL A 211 22.37 -9.04 -18.55
C VAL A 211 22.57 -9.82 -17.27
N SER A 212 22.22 -11.12 -17.22
CA SER A 212 22.30 -11.99 -16.04
C SER A 212 21.80 -11.26 -14.79
N PRO A 213 20.50 -10.94 -14.68
CA PRO A 213 19.97 -10.13 -13.60
C PRO A 213 20.15 -10.82 -12.25
N HIS A 214 20.40 -10.03 -11.21
CA HIS A 214 20.52 -10.52 -9.84
C HIS A 214 19.16 -10.70 -9.16
N GLU A 215 18.13 -10.09 -9.76
CA GLU A 215 16.75 -10.14 -9.31
C GLU A 215 15.81 -10.01 -10.51
N ILE A 216 14.82 -10.87 -10.62
CA ILE A 216 13.73 -10.76 -11.59
C ILE A 216 12.44 -10.57 -10.81
N LEU A 217 11.79 -9.45 -11.02
CA LEU A 217 10.52 -9.12 -10.40
C LEU A 217 9.36 -9.24 -11.40
N PHE A 218 8.45 -10.15 -11.13
CA PHE A 218 7.23 -10.31 -11.91
C PHE A 218 6.16 -9.37 -11.37
N VAL A 219 5.75 -8.41 -12.21
CA VAL A 219 4.74 -7.40 -11.87
C VAL A 219 3.39 -7.79 -12.41
N VAL A 220 2.42 -7.91 -11.54
CA VAL A 220 1.07 -8.35 -11.87
C VAL A 220 0.01 -7.44 -11.24
N ASP A 221 -1.08 -7.23 -11.99
CA ASP A 221 -2.26 -6.49 -11.53
C ASP A 221 -3.09 -7.38 -10.59
N SER A 222 -3.22 -6.97 -9.33
CA SER A 222 -3.97 -7.73 -8.32
C SER A 222 -5.47 -7.83 -8.63
N MET A 223 -6.01 -6.89 -9.42
CA MET A 223 -7.43 -6.87 -9.77
C MET A 223 -7.84 -7.99 -10.74
N THR A 224 -6.88 -8.61 -11.41
CA THR A 224 -7.15 -9.69 -12.39
C THR A 224 -7.43 -11.06 -11.75
N GLY A 225 -7.38 -11.16 -10.42
CA GLY A 225 -7.79 -12.36 -9.68
C GLY A 225 -7.02 -13.63 -10.10
N GLN A 226 -7.73 -14.66 -10.53
CA GLN A 226 -7.11 -15.94 -10.95
C GLN A 226 -6.24 -15.82 -12.21
N ASP A 227 -6.53 -14.87 -13.10
CA ASP A 227 -5.68 -14.63 -14.27
C ASP A 227 -4.29 -14.17 -13.87
N ALA A 228 -4.17 -13.40 -12.79
CA ALA A 228 -2.88 -13.04 -12.20
C ALA A 228 -2.06 -14.30 -11.83
N VAL A 229 -2.73 -15.30 -11.24
CA VAL A 229 -2.10 -16.56 -10.81
C VAL A 229 -1.67 -17.41 -11.99
N ASN A 230 -2.51 -17.53 -13.03
CA ASN A 230 -2.21 -18.27 -14.25
C ASN A 230 -1.03 -17.64 -14.99
N THR A 231 -1.07 -16.32 -15.16
CA THR A 231 0.02 -15.52 -15.76
C THR A 231 1.32 -15.71 -14.97
N ALA A 232 1.28 -15.66 -13.64
CA ALA A 232 2.45 -15.88 -12.81
C ALA A 232 3.08 -17.24 -13.02
N ARG A 233 2.27 -18.30 -13.22
CA ARG A 233 2.76 -19.66 -13.49
C ARG A 233 3.53 -19.70 -14.80
N GLU A 234 2.95 -19.21 -15.89
CA GLU A 234 3.56 -19.23 -17.23
C GLU A 234 4.87 -18.43 -17.26
N PHE A 235 4.88 -17.25 -16.64
CA PHE A 235 6.13 -16.47 -16.50
C PHE A 235 7.17 -17.18 -15.65
N ASN A 236 6.76 -17.85 -14.57
CA ASN A 236 7.69 -18.58 -13.70
C ASN A 236 8.33 -19.78 -14.41
N GLU A 237 7.56 -20.53 -15.18
CA GLU A 237 8.06 -21.66 -15.96
C GLU A 237 9.15 -21.24 -16.96
N ARG A 238 9.04 -20.04 -17.54
CA ARG A 238 9.96 -19.53 -18.56
C ARG A 238 11.13 -18.74 -17.99
N LEU A 239 10.86 -17.88 -17.00
CA LEU A 239 11.85 -16.94 -16.49
C LEU A 239 12.43 -17.34 -15.14
N ASP A 240 11.79 -18.22 -14.39
CA ASP A 240 12.16 -18.56 -13.01
C ASP A 240 12.45 -17.28 -12.19
N PHE A 241 11.46 -16.38 -12.11
CA PHE A 241 11.60 -15.09 -11.44
C PHE A 241 11.80 -15.25 -9.93
N ASP A 242 12.39 -14.22 -9.27
CA ASP A 242 12.76 -14.29 -7.86
C ASP A 242 11.70 -13.75 -6.91
N GLY A 243 10.77 -12.95 -7.41
CA GLY A 243 9.71 -12.38 -6.59
C GLY A 243 8.57 -11.78 -7.38
N VAL A 244 7.44 -11.63 -6.71
CA VAL A 244 6.21 -11.05 -7.25
C VAL A 244 5.98 -9.66 -6.70
N VAL A 245 5.45 -8.79 -7.53
CA VAL A 245 4.99 -7.45 -7.18
C VAL A 245 3.50 -7.35 -7.51
N LEU A 246 2.69 -7.06 -6.51
CA LEU A 246 1.26 -6.81 -6.68
C LEU A 246 1.01 -5.32 -6.87
N THR A 247 0.43 -4.94 -7.99
CA THR A 247 0.04 -3.56 -8.29
C THR A 247 -1.46 -3.36 -8.18
N LYS A 248 -1.90 -2.10 -8.22
CA LYS A 248 -3.31 -1.67 -8.18
C LYS A 248 -4.09 -2.23 -6.98
N LEU A 249 -3.41 -2.40 -5.87
CA LEU A 249 -3.96 -3.02 -4.68
C LEU A 249 -5.06 -2.16 -4.02
N ASP A 250 -5.11 -0.86 -4.34
CA ASP A 250 -6.16 0.09 -3.97
C ASP A 250 -7.51 -0.23 -4.64
N GLY A 251 -7.49 -0.80 -5.84
CA GLY A 251 -8.70 -1.27 -6.54
C GLY A 251 -9.11 -2.72 -6.20
N ASP A 252 -8.22 -3.50 -5.58
CA ASP A 252 -8.49 -4.89 -5.24
C ASP A 252 -9.21 -5.02 -3.89
N THR A 253 -10.51 -5.28 -3.96
CA THR A 253 -11.34 -5.56 -2.77
C THR A 253 -11.39 -7.04 -2.39
N ARG A 254 -10.92 -7.95 -3.27
CA ARG A 254 -11.00 -9.40 -3.12
C ARG A 254 -9.75 -10.01 -2.51
N GLY A 255 -8.57 -9.68 -3.05
CA GLY A 255 -7.27 -10.13 -2.54
C GLY A 255 -6.87 -11.57 -2.90
N GLY A 256 -7.61 -12.23 -3.79
CA GLY A 256 -7.38 -13.63 -4.13
C GLY A 256 -6.03 -13.90 -4.79
N ALA A 257 -5.53 -12.95 -5.59
CA ALA A 257 -4.20 -13.04 -6.19
C ALA A 257 -3.10 -13.14 -5.12
N ALA A 258 -3.14 -12.26 -4.09
CA ALA A 258 -2.16 -12.27 -3.00
C ALA A 258 -2.14 -13.59 -2.23
N LEU A 259 -3.30 -14.21 -2.01
CA LEU A 259 -3.45 -15.48 -1.30
C LEU A 259 -3.07 -16.69 -2.16
N SER A 260 -3.12 -16.59 -3.50
CA SER A 260 -2.96 -17.74 -4.38
C SER A 260 -1.59 -17.82 -5.06
N ILE A 261 -0.96 -16.68 -5.38
CA ILE A 261 0.26 -16.64 -6.19
C ILE A 261 1.39 -17.45 -5.54
N LYS A 262 1.69 -17.20 -4.25
CA LYS A 262 2.78 -17.87 -3.53
C LYS A 262 2.62 -19.40 -3.59
N SER A 263 1.40 -19.91 -3.37
CA SER A 263 1.11 -21.34 -3.37
C SER A 263 1.25 -21.99 -4.75
N VAL A 264 1.04 -21.21 -5.82
CA VAL A 264 1.09 -21.75 -7.20
C VAL A 264 2.50 -21.71 -7.78
N VAL A 265 3.23 -20.60 -7.59
CA VAL A 265 4.56 -20.43 -8.20
C VAL A 265 5.72 -20.67 -7.23
N ASN A 266 5.43 -20.86 -5.95
CA ASN A 266 6.42 -20.99 -4.87
C ASN A 266 7.46 -19.85 -4.82
N LYS A 267 7.07 -18.64 -5.23
CA LYS A 267 7.91 -17.45 -5.20
C LYS A 267 7.32 -16.42 -4.22
N PRO A 268 8.15 -15.68 -3.45
CA PRO A 268 7.66 -14.72 -2.47
C PRO A 268 7.05 -13.49 -3.15
N ILE A 269 6.03 -12.93 -2.53
CA ILE A 269 5.60 -11.56 -2.83
C ILE A 269 6.58 -10.64 -2.10
N LYS A 270 7.23 -9.71 -2.84
CA LYS A 270 8.23 -8.79 -2.26
C LYS A 270 7.69 -7.39 -2.05
N PHE A 271 6.87 -6.90 -2.97
CA PHE A 271 6.31 -5.57 -2.92
C PHE A 271 4.83 -5.54 -3.23
N VAL A 272 4.19 -4.53 -2.69
CA VAL A 272 2.85 -4.11 -3.07
C VAL A 272 2.88 -2.64 -3.50
N SER A 273 2.07 -2.31 -4.50
CA SER A 273 1.98 -0.95 -5.02
C SER A 273 0.52 -0.56 -5.18
N SER A 274 0.17 0.60 -4.64
CA SER A 274 -1.18 1.16 -4.68
C SER A 274 -1.16 2.55 -5.29
N GLY A 275 -2.22 2.91 -6.04
CA GLY A 275 -2.35 4.22 -6.66
C GLY A 275 -1.19 4.64 -7.56
N GLU A 276 -1.18 5.91 -7.97
CA GLU A 276 -0.21 6.44 -8.95
C GLU A 276 0.96 7.22 -8.31
N LYS A 277 0.87 7.57 -7.03
CA LYS A 277 1.93 8.33 -6.35
C LYS A 277 3.23 7.53 -6.28
N MET A 278 4.37 8.17 -6.57
CA MET A 278 5.68 7.50 -6.58
C MET A 278 6.15 6.99 -5.21
N ASP A 279 5.54 7.44 -4.13
CA ASP A 279 5.80 6.95 -2.77
C ASP A 279 4.89 5.78 -2.36
N ALA A 280 3.91 5.42 -3.19
CA ALA A 280 2.94 4.38 -2.90
C ALA A 280 3.47 2.99 -3.29
N ILE A 281 4.54 2.58 -2.62
CA ILE A 281 5.17 1.26 -2.67
C ILE A 281 5.47 0.84 -1.24
N ASP A 282 5.09 -0.38 -0.88
CA ASP A 282 5.37 -0.96 0.42
C ASP A 282 6.01 -2.36 0.25
N ILE A 283 6.86 -2.76 1.19
CA ILE A 283 7.33 -4.15 1.29
C ILE A 283 6.12 -5.01 1.67
N PHE A 284 6.04 -6.21 1.10
CA PHE A 284 5.00 -7.16 1.48
C PHE A 284 5.36 -7.84 2.80
N TYR A 285 4.51 -7.65 3.81
CA TYR A 285 4.60 -8.32 5.11
C TYR A 285 3.41 -9.26 5.26
N PRO A 286 3.60 -10.59 5.16
CA PRO A 286 2.50 -11.58 5.30
C PRO A 286 1.68 -11.39 6.57
N GLU A 287 2.33 -11.17 7.72
CA GLU A 287 1.68 -10.97 9.02
C GLU A 287 0.74 -9.75 9.00
N ARG A 288 1.21 -8.60 8.52
CA ARG A 288 0.39 -7.38 8.43
C ARG A 288 -0.78 -7.53 7.46
N MET A 289 -0.60 -8.33 6.40
CA MET A 289 -1.68 -8.64 5.45
C MET A 289 -2.73 -9.56 6.09
N ALA A 290 -2.31 -10.56 6.87
CA ALA A 290 -3.21 -11.41 7.63
C ALA A 290 -4.02 -10.60 8.65
N ASP A 291 -3.38 -9.67 9.38
CA ASP A 291 -4.05 -8.74 10.29
C ASP A 291 -5.13 -7.90 9.57
N ARG A 292 -4.81 -7.35 8.40
CA ARG A 292 -5.77 -6.59 7.59
C ARG A 292 -6.94 -7.45 7.12
N ILE A 293 -6.67 -8.67 6.65
CA ILE A 293 -7.68 -9.64 6.21
C ILE A 293 -8.63 -10.00 7.36
N LEU A 294 -8.14 -10.12 8.58
CA LEU A 294 -8.93 -10.43 9.76
C LEU A 294 -9.59 -9.20 10.42
N GLY A 295 -9.43 -8.02 9.84
CA GLY A 295 -9.99 -6.77 10.38
C GLY A 295 -9.31 -6.31 11.68
N MET A 296 -8.12 -6.80 11.97
CA MET A 296 -7.34 -6.44 13.15
C MET A 296 -6.57 -5.13 12.98
N GLY A 297 -6.59 -4.57 11.76
CA GLY A 297 -5.87 -3.34 11.40
C GLY A 297 -4.39 -3.58 11.12
N ASP A 298 -3.65 -2.49 10.89
CA ASP A 298 -2.20 -2.53 10.66
C ASP A 298 -1.55 -1.33 11.36
N ILE A 299 -1.54 -1.39 12.68
CA ILE A 299 -1.00 -0.30 13.53
C ILE A 299 0.49 -0.10 13.26
N VAL A 300 1.24 -1.14 12.96
CA VAL A 300 2.69 -1.06 12.74
C VAL A 300 2.99 -0.23 11.50
N SER A 301 2.34 -0.53 10.37
CA SER A 301 2.48 0.27 9.14
C SER A 301 2.01 1.72 9.33
N LEU A 302 0.96 1.95 10.11
CA LEU A 302 0.48 3.30 10.42
C LEU A 302 1.54 4.09 11.21
N VAL A 303 2.14 3.48 12.23
CA VAL A 303 3.20 4.10 13.05
C VAL A 303 4.45 4.35 12.23
N GLU A 304 4.88 3.39 11.39
CA GLU A 304 6.03 3.54 10.50
C GLU A 304 5.82 4.72 9.52
N LYS A 305 4.67 4.77 8.85
CA LYS A 305 4.33 5.90 7.95
C LYS A 305 4.25 7.23 8.68
N ALA A 306 3.73 7.23 9.91
CA ALA A 306 3.76 8.41 10.76
C ALA A 306 5.20 8.84 11.08
N GLN A 307 6.05 7.93 11.52
CA GLN A 307 7.45 8.23 11.87
C GLN A 307 8.28 8.74 10.69
N GLU A 308 8.05 8.22 9.48
CA GLU A 308 8.75 8.65 8.26
C GLU A 308 8.39 10.07 7.83
N GLN A 309 7.20 10.54 8.12
CA GLN A 309 6.69 11.85 7.70
C GLN A 309 6.77 12.90 8.81
N PHE A 310 6.99 12.48 10.07
CA PHE A 310 7.11 13.41 11.19
C PHE A 310 8.54 13.94 11.30
N ASP A 311 8.72 15.22 10.95
CA ASP A 311 9.89 15.98 11.37
C ASP A 311 9.76 16.25 12.89
N THR A 312 10.66 15.65 13.67
CA THR A 312 10.68 15.77 15.13
C THR A 312 10.87 17.21 15.60
N GLU A 313 11.53 18.07 14.81
CA GLU A 313 11.68 19.49 15.12
C GLU A 313 10.38 20.27 14.86
N GLU A 314 9.68 19.99 13.76
CA GLU A 314 8.38 20.60 13.46
C GLU A 314 7.34 20.20 14.51
N ALA A 315 7.31 18.93 14.90
CA ALA A 315 6.43 18.43 15.96
C ALA A 315 6.70 19.14 17.31
N ARG A 316 7.97 19.34 17.68
CA ARG A 316 8.33 20.12 18.89
C ARG A 316 7.92 21.58 18.81
N LYS A 317 8.10 22.22 17.65
CA LYS A 317 7.67 23.62 17.44
C LYS A 317 6.15 23.73 17.57
N LEU A 318 5.42 22.81 16.96
CA LEU A 318 3.96 22.76 17.04
C LEU A 318 3.47 22.54 18.47
N GLN A 319 4.06 21.60 19.21
CA GLN A 319 3.74 21.34 20.60
C GLN A 319 3.94 22.60 21.48
N LYS A 320 5.01 23.35 21.27
CA LYS A 320 5.27 24.64 21.95
C LYS A 320 4.21 25.69 21.59
N LYS A 321 3.78 25.77 20.33
CA LYS A 321 2.72 26.69 19.89
C LYS A 321 1.36 26.35 20.51
N ILE A 322 1.01 25.06 20.54
CA ILE A 322 -0.24 24.60 21.17
C ILE A 322 -0.25 24.90 22.68
N ALA A 323 0.86 24.65 23.37
CA ALA A 323 0.99 24.95 24.80
C ALA A 323 0.84 26.45 25.11
N LYS A 324 1.27 27.33 24.19
CA LYS A 324 1.15 28.78 24.27
C LYS A 324 -0.17 29.34 23.72
N ASP A 325 -1.11 28.49 23.30
CA ASP A 325 -2.37 28.89 22.64
C ASP A 325 -2.18 29.68 21.33
N GLN A 326 -1.08 29.39 20.60
CA GLN A 326 -0.65 30.09 19.39
C GLN A 326 -0.88 29.22 18.13
N PHE A 327 -1.72 28.17 18.21
CA PHE A 327 -2.09 27.34 17.05
C PHE A 327 -2.99 28.16 16.12
N ASP A 328 -2.56 28.33 14.87
CA ASP A 328 -3.21 29.15 13.84
C ASP A 328 -3.59 28.34 12.56
N PHE A 329 -4.18 29.01 11.57
CA PHE A 329 -4.56 28.36 10.31
C PHE A 329 -3.37 27.96 9.44
N ASN A 330 -2.18 28.56 9.61
CA ASN A 330 -0.98 28.11 8.91
C ASN A 330 -0.52 26.78 9.48
N ASP A 331 -0.59 26.59 10.80
CA ASP A 331 -0.30 25.32 11.44
C ASP A 331 -1.33 24.25 11.05
N PHE A 332 -2.61 24.66 10.96
CA PHE A 332 -3.69 23.74 10.55
C PHE A 332 -3.53 23.22 9.10
N ILE A 333 -3.19 24.11 8.15
CA ILE A 333 -2.94 23.69 6.76
C ILE A 333 -1.68 22.84 6.65
N ALA A 334 -0.63 23.14 7.44
CA ALA A 334 0.58 22.31 7.48
C ALA A 334 0.27 20.88 7.97
N GLN A 335 -0.59 20.73 8.99
CA GLN A 335 -1.05 19.43 9.46
C GLN A 335 -1.83 18.66 8.38
N ILE A 336 -2.75 19.32 7.67
CA ILE A 336 -3.47 18.70 6.54
C ILE A 336 -2.49 18.25 5.46
N GLN A 337 -1.48 19.05 5.13
CA GLN A 337 -0.47 18.68 4.14
C GLN A 337 0.39 17.51 4.59
N GLN A 338 0.73 17.41 5.87
CA GLN A 338 1.43 16.25 6.43
C GLN A 338 0.59 14.98 6.31
N ILE A 339 -0.70 15.03 6.67
CA ILE A 339 -1.62 13.90 6.53
C ILE A 339 -1.71 13.46 5.06
N LYS A 340 -1.82 14.41 4.11
CA LYS A 340 -1.84 14.11 2.68
C LYS A 340 -0.54 13.44 2.17
N LYS A 341 0.61 13.78 2.75
CA LYS A 341 1.89 13.14 2.42
C LYS A 341 1.96 11.70 2.90
N MET A 342 1.29 11.34 4.00
CA MET A 342 1.24 9.97 4.52
C MET A 342 0.45 9.00 3.63
N GLY A 343 -0.29 9.49 2.64
CA GLY A 343 -1.08 8.70 1.71
C GLY A 343 -2.56 9.08 1.70
N ASN A 344 -3.42 8.17 1.21
CA ASN A 344 -4.86 8.38 1.23
C ASN A 344 -5.38 8.26 2.67
N VAL A 345 -6.14 9.26 3.13
CA VAL A 345 -6.68 9.29 4.50
C VAL A 345 -7.57 8.09 4.79
N LYS A 346 -8.33 7.62 3.79
CA LYS A 346 -9.18 6.44 3.91
C LYS A 346 -8.35 5.18 4.19
N ASP A 347 -7.21 5.04 3.50
CA ASP A 347 -6.29 3.92 3.71
C ASP A 347 -5.66 3.97 5.11
N LEU A 348 -5.23 5.15 5.56
CA LEU A 348 -4.67 5.35 6.90
C LEU A 348 -5.69 5.00 8.00
N MET A 349 -6.94 5.43 7.83
CA MET A 349 -8.00 5.12 8.80
C MET A 349 -8.39 3.64 8.79
N SER A 350 -8.26 2.96 7.64
CA SER A 350 -8.50 1.52 7.55
C SER A 350 -7.46 0.68 8.31
N MET A 351 -6.27 1.25 8.58
CA MET A 351 -5.22 0.61 9.39
C MET A 351 -5.53 0.62 10.90
N ILE A 352 -6.50 1.44 11.35
CA ILE A 352 -6.90 1.52 12.76
C ILE A 352 -7.95 0.45 13.06
N PRO A 353 -7.71 -0.45 14.03
CA PRO A 353 -8.68 -1.48 14.41
C PRO A 353 -10.04 -0.89 14.81
N GLY A 354 -11.11 -1.42 14.25
CA GLY A 354 -12.49 -1.02 14.57
C GLY A 354 -13.00 0.30 13.96
N VAL A 355 -12.11 1.11 13.35
CA VAL A 355 -12.48 2.40 12.74
C VAL A 355 -12.85 2.23 11.26
N GLY A 356 -12.32 1.24 10.58
CA GLY A 356 -12.54 1.01 9.14
C GLY A 356 -14.01 0.97 8.71
N LYS A 357 -14.92 0.49 9.59
CA LYS A 357 -16.37 0.47 9.32
C LYS A 357 -17.03 1.83 9.43
N ALA A 358 -16.64 2.63 10.43
CA ALA A 358 -17.21 3.97 10.65
C ALA A 358 -16.81 4.96 9.55
N VAL A 359 -15.72 4.67 8.82
CA VAL A 359 -15.18 5.53 7.76
C VAL A 359 -15.72 5.18 6.38
N LYS A 360 -16.28 3.97 6.20
CA LYS A 360 -16.87 3.55 4.92
C LYS A 360 -18.01 4.47 4.45
N ASP A 361 -18.83 4.94 5.39
CA ASP A 361 -19.97 5.81 5.13
C ASP A 361 -19.60 7.30 5.06
N LEU A 362 -18.36 7.64 5.37
CA LEU A 362 -17.85 8.99 5.22
C LEU A 362 -17.18 9.11 3.86
N ASP A 363 -17.77 9.91 3.00
CA ASP A 363 -17.19 10.30 1.71
C ASP A 363 -16.00 11.24 1.95
N ILE A 364 -14.92 10.67 2.51
CA ILE A 364 -13.65 11.37 2.71
C ILE A 364 -12.85 11.22 1.42
N ASP A 365 -13.27 12.00 0.41
CA ASP A 365 -12.50 12.17 -0.81
C ASP A 365 -11.29 13.09 -0.56
N ASP A 366 -10.19 12.86 -1.26
CA ASP A 366 -9.05 13.79 -1.33
C ASP A 366 -9.51 15.23 -1.71
N ASN A 367 -10.66 15.36 -2.35
CA ASN A 367 -11.31 16.63 -2.66
C ASN A 367 -11.88 17.35 -1.42
N ALA A 368 -12.22 16.64 -0.34
CA ALA A 368 -12.74 17.26 0.89
C ALA A 368 -11.74 18.28 1.49
N PHE A 369 -10.45 18.00 1.36
CA PHE A 369 -9.41 18.93 1.82
C PHE A 369 -9.16 20.10 0.86
N LYS A 370 -9.52 19.98 -0.43
CA LYS A 370 -9.32 21.07 -1.42
C LYS A 370 -10.13 22.30 -1.04
N GLY A 371 -11.39 22.11 -0.62
CA GLY A 371 -12.24 23.21 -0.17
C GLY A 371 -11.66 23.91 1.07
N ILE A 372 -11.18 23.14 2.05
CA ILE A 372 -10.54 23.67 3.25
C ILE A 372 -9.28 24.48 2.90
N GLU A 373 -8.42 23.92 2.05
CA GLU A 373 -7.22 24.62 1.58
C GLU A 373 -7.55 25.90 0.82
N ALA A 374 -8.55 25.89 -0.05
CA ALA A 374 -9.00 27.06 -0.81
C ALA A 374 -9.50 28.17 0.13
N ILE A 375 -10.29 27.82 1.16
CA ILE A 375 -10.78 28.78 2.16
C ILE A 375 -9.60 29.41 2.91
N ILE A 376 -8.66 28.60 3.43
CA ILE A 376 -7.52 29.10 4.18
C ILE A 376 -6.58 29.96 3.31
N ARG A 377 -6.34 29.54 2.06
CA ARG A 377 -5.52 30.31 1.12
C ARG A 377 -6.15 31.63 0.72
N SER A 378 -7.48 31.75 0.78
CA SER A 378 -8.23 32.99 0.51
C SER A 378 -8.24 33.96 1.71
N MET A 379 -7.72 33.53 2.88
CA MET A 379 -7.52 34.39 4.04
C MET A 379 -6.23 35.20 3.87
N THR A 380 -6.22 36.42 4.39
CA THR A 380 -4.98 37.22 4.53
C THR A 380 -4.06 36.60 5.58
N PRO A 381 -2.74 36.93 5.58
CA PRO A 381 -1.83 36.47 6.65
C PRO A 381 -2.31 36.79 8.06
N GLU A 382 -2.85 37.98 8.29
CA GLU A 382 -3.41 38.39 9.57
C GLU A 382 -4.61 37.54 10.00
N GLU A 383 -5.52 37.23 9.05
CA GLU A 383 -6.71 36.40 9.31
C GLU A 383 -6.37 34.96 9.62
N ARG A 384 -5.27 34.44 9.04
CA ARG A 384 -4.78 33.07 9.34
C ARG A 384 -4.19 33.00 10.75
N ILE A 385 -3.46 34.03 11.18
CA ILE A 385 -2.84 34.09 12.52
C ILE A 385 -3.89 34.38 13.59
N ASN A 386 -4.82 35.30 13.32
CA ASN A 386 -5.84 35.72 14.28
C ASN A 386 -7.26 35.56 13.73
N PRO A 387 -7.87 34.36 13.85
CA PRO A 387 -9.21 34.09 13.34
C PRO A 387 -10.33 34.95 13.97
N VAL A 388 -10.07 35.59 15.11
CA VAL A 388 -11.07 36.44 15.81
C VAL A 388 -11.46 37.66 14.97
N VAL A 389 -10.58 38.11 14.07
CA VAL A 389 -10.86 39.27 13.20
C VAL A 389 -11.86 38.96 12.06
N LEU A 390 -12.26 37.70 11.89
CA LEU A 390 -13.13 37.24 10.81
C LEU A 390 -14.60 37.57 11.04
N ASN A 391 -14.98 38.82 10.71
CA ASN A 391 -16.36 39.28 10.72
C ASN A 391 -17.16 38.82 9.47
N GLY A 392 -18.47 39.11 9.42
CA GLY A 392 -19.35 38.69 8.35
C GLY A 392 -18.92 39.14 6.94
N SER A 393 -18.36 40.35 6.80
CA SER A 393 -17.88 40.86 5.51
C SER A 393 -16.62 40.12 5.04
N ARG A 394 -15.68 39.84 5.93
CA ARG A 394 -14.47 39.07 5.64
C ARG A 394 -14.82 37.62 5.26
N ARG A 395 -15.75 36.97 5.95
CA ARG A 395 -16.24 35.62 5.61
C ARG A 395 -16.88 35.55 4.21
N LYS A 396 -17.68 36.57 3.82
CA LYS A 396 -18.21 36.66 2.45
C LYS A 396 -17.12 36.78 1.41
N ARG A 397 -16.10 37.65 1.62
CA ARG A 397 -14.96 37.79 0.72
C ARG A 397 -14.16 36.49 0.59
N ILE A 398 -13.91 35.79 1.70
CA ILE A 398 -13.20 34.50 1.70
C ILE A 398 -14.01 33.45 0.95
N ALA A 399 -15.31 33.35 1.16
CA ALA A 399 -16.19 32.44 0.46
C ALA A 399 -16.17 32.66 -1.07
N MET A 400 -16.25 33.92 -1.51
CA MET A 400 -16.13 34.27 -2.92
C MET A 400 -14.76 33.92 -3.50
N GLY A 401 -13.68 34.23 -2.79
CA GLY A 401 -12.31 33.99 -3.22
C GLY A 401 -11.94 32.50 -3.28
N SER A 402 -12.57 31.67 -2.49
CA SER A 402 -12.35 30.23 -2.43
C SER A 402 -13.30 29.40 -3.31
N GLY A 403 -14.31 30.06 -3.92
CA GLY A 403 -15.36 29.35 -4.68
C GLY A 403 -16.26 28.50 -3.79
N THR A 404 -16.36 28.84 -2.47
CA THR A 404 -17.19 28.10 -1.49
C THR A 404 -18.31 28.99 -0.94
N SER A 405 -19.15 28.41 -0.08
CA SER A 405 -20.24 29.13 0.58
C SER A 405 -19.79 29.73 1.92
N VAL A 406 -20.48 30.79 2.39
CA VAL A 406 -20.28 31.35 3.73
C VAL A 406 -20.57 30.31 4.81
N GLN A 407 -21.45 29.36 4.56
CA GLN A 407 -21.75 28.25 5.46
C GLN A 407 -20.54 27.32 5.64
N GLU A 408 -19.83 26.99 4.56
CA GLU A 408 -18.60 26.18 4.59
C GLU A 408 -17.48 26.91 5.34
N VAL A 409 -17.31 28.21 5.11
CA VAL A 409 -16.36 29.03 5.90
C VAL A 409 -16.71 28.99 7.39
N ASN A 410 -17.99 29.15 7.78
CA ASN A 410 -18.39 29.06 9.17
C ASN A 410 -18.18 27.67 9.77
N LYS A 411 -18.45 26.61 8.99
CA LYS A 411 -18.21 25.23 9.39
C LYS A 411 -16.73 24.99 9.68
N LEU A 412 -15.85 25.48 8.81
CA LEU A 412 -14.39 25.37 9.00
C LEU A 412 -13.92 26.12 10.26
N LEU A 413 -14.41 27.35 10.49
CA LEU A 413 -14.08 28.10 11.70
C LEU A 413 -14.47 27.35 12.97
N LYS A 414 -15.67 26.77 13.00
CA LYS A 414 -16.14 25.96 14.13
C LYS A 414 -15.27 24.72 14.35
N GLN A 415 -14.96 23.98 13.28
CA GLN A 415 -14.08 22.80 13.34
C GLN A 415 -12.68 23.17 13.84
N PHE A 416 -12.13 24.28 13.37
CA PHE A 416 -10.84 24.79 13.83
C PHE A 416 -10.83 25.09 15.33
N ASP A 417 -11.87 25.78 15.85
CA ASP A 417 -11.99 26.09 17.27
C ASP A 417 -12.14 24.81 18.14
N GLU A 418 -12.89 23.82 17.66
CA GLU A 418 -13.04 22.53 18.32
C GLU A 418 -11.70 21.77 18.36
N THR A 419 -10.98 21.75 17.25
CA THR A 419 -9.64 21.12 17.15
C THR A 419 -8.66 21.80 18.10
N ARG A 420 -8.63 23.12 18.14
CA ARG A 420 -7.77 23.91 19.04
C ARG A 420 -8.07 23.61 20.52
N LYS A 421 -9.34 23.51 20.89
CA LYS A 421 -9.76 23.15 22.26
C LYS A 421 -9.32 21.73 22.62
N MET A 422 -9.49 20.77 21.71
CA MET A 422 -9.09 19.37 21.91
C MET A 422 -7.57 19.25 22.10
N MET A 423 -6.78 19.88 21.23
CA MET A 423 -5.32 19.91 21.34
C MET A 423 -4.83 20.52 22.66
N LYS A 424 -5.47 21.59 23.10
CA LYS A 424 -5.14 22.24 24.38
C LYS A 424 -5.47 21.35 25.59
N MET A 425 -6.53 20.56 25.54
CA MET A 425 -6.85 19.56 26.56
C MET A 425 -5.82 18.43 26.61
N MET A 426 -5.35 17.95 25.46
CA MET A 426 -4.33 16.91 25.38
C MET A 426 -2.98 17.36 25.95
N THR A 427 -2.59 18.63 25.78
CA THR A 427 -1.32 19.16 26.29
C THR A 427 -1.37 19.48 27.79
N LYS A 428 -2.54 19.80 28.37
CA LYS A 428 -2.71 20.07 29.80
C LYS A 428 -2.95 18.81 30.66
N GLY A 429 -3.39 17.72 30.05
CA GLY A 429 -3.67 16.45 30.72
C GLY A 429 -2.66 15.39 30.35
N GLY A 430 -1.56 15.29 31.08
CA GLY A 430 -0.57 14.21 30.93
C GLY A 430 -1.10 12.82 31.26
N ASN A 431 -2.26 12.39 30.68
CA ASN A 431 -2.78 11.03 30.81
C ASN A 431 -3.79 10.72 29.72
N VAL A 432 -3.29 10.40 28.52
CA VAL A 432 -4.11 9.81 27.44
C VAL A 432 -4.71 8.45 27.86
N ALA A 433 -4.12 7.79 28.86
CA ALA A 433 -4.62 6.51 29.40
C ALA A 433 -5.96 6.61 30.15
N ARG A 434 -6.44 7.80 30.51
CA ARG A 434 -7.69 7.96 31.27
C ARG A 434 -8.95 8.17 30.43
N ILE A 435 -8.81 8.47 29.14
CA ILE A 435 -9.95 8.71 28.22
C ILE A 435 -10.41 7.46 27.50
N MET A 436 -9.54 6.43 27.33
CA MET A 436 -9.91 5.14 26.74
C MET A 436 -10.37 4.06 27.74
N GLY A 437 -10.43 4.36 29.02
CA GLY A 437 -10.70 3.41 30.12
C GLY A 437 -11.99 3.62 30.88
N LYS A 438 -13.00 4.29 30.30
CA LYS A 438 -14.34 4.32 30.92
C LYS A 438 -15.44 4.22 29.86
N LYS A 439 -15.75 2.98 29.45
CA LYS A 439 -17.11 2.45 29.34
C LYS A 439 -17.03 0.95 29.13
#